data_c2ce8df10b11c35bb9d54e78f49cece1
#
_entry.id   c2ce8df10b11c35bb9d54e78f49cece1
#
_cell.length_a   1.000
_cell.length_b   1.000
_cell.length_c   1.000
_cell.angle_alpha   90.00
_cell.angle_beta   90.00
_cell.angle_gamma   90.00
#
_symmetry.space_group_name_H-M   'P 1'
#
loop_
_entity.id
_entity.type
_entity.pdbx_description
1 polymer ?
#
loop_
_entity_poly.entity_id
_entity_poly.type
_entity_poly.pdbx_seq_one_letter_code
_entity_poly.pdbx_strand_id
1 'polypeptide(L)'
;MTQTISRLYGAAHDATACLADLKEHGFGQGEVYAVSPPPPGQNDLSTLAAAIAQGNVLKAKAAIYAQGVAKGGTLITVHAPFGAAAKATAILDRHNPIDSGVSDPAYPRITYDDAAPFSSSLQIPALLSDPAPLSSFWNMPVLTEGAAPLSDAFAMPTQSSNPAPLSSAIGWSTLLRNPAPLSSLFKIPVLRS
;
A
#
# COMPACT_ATOMS: atom_id res chain seq x y z
N MET A 1 2.69 -15.75 12.49
CA MET A 1 3.90 -15.16 13.11
C MET A 1 3.61 -13.71 13.36
N THR A 2 3.79 -13.21 14.58
CA THR A 2 3.68 -11.80 14.93
C THR A 2 5.04 -11.14 14.79
N GLN A 3 5.10 -9.92 14.31
CA GLN A 3 6.31 -9.15 14.15
C GLN A 3 6.34 -8.02 15.18
N THR A 4 7.45 -7.90 15.92
CA THR A 4 7.61 -6.86 16.94
C THR A 4 8.38 -5.68 16.36
N ILE A 5 7.78 -4.49 16.38
CA ILE A 5 8.35 -3.25 15.87
C ILE A 5 8.37 -2.25 17.03
N SER A 6 9.50 -1.60 17.26
CA SER A 6 9.66 -0.62 18.33
C SER A 6 10.22 0.68 17.80
N ARG A 7 9.67 1.81 18.29
CA ARG A 7 10.15 3.17 17.99
C ARG A 7 10.23 4.00 19.25
N LEU A 8 11.27 4.82 19.34
CA LEU A 8 11.50 5.73 20.45
C LEU A 8 11.10 7.15 20.04
N TYR A 9 10.35 7.84 20.89
CA TYR A 9 9.89 9.22 20.66
C TYR A 9 10.49 10.14 21.72
N GLY A 10 11.03 11.26 21.29
CA GLY A 10 11.61 12.27 22.20
C GLY A 10 10.57 13.13 22.87
N ALA A 11 9.44 13.40 22.21
CA ALA A 11 8.37 14.22 22.73
C ALA A 11 7.15 13.36 23.12
N ALA A 12 6.57 13.63 24.28
CA ALA A 12 5.40 12.91 24.76
C ALA A 12 4.16 13.10 23.88
N HIS A 13 4.02 14.26 23.21
CA HIS A 13 2.89 14.51 22.31
C HIS A 13 2.97 13.65 21.05
N ASP A 14 4.16 13.42 20.49
CA ASP A 14 4.35 12.55 19.32
C ASP A 14 3.99 11.10 19.65
N ALA A 15 4.40 10.63 20.83
CA ALA A 15 4.04 9.31 21.32
C ALA A 15 2.53 9.16 21.50
N THR A 16 1.87 10.18 22.08
CA THR A 16 0.40 10.17 22.28
C THR A 16 -0.36 10.19 20.93
N ALA A 17 0.09 11.00 19.99
CA ALA A 17 -0.49 11.06 18.64
C ALA A 17 -0.31 9.72 17.91
N CYS A 18 0.87 9.12 18.03
CA CYS A 18 1.15 7.80 17.47
C CYS A 18 0.24 6.70 18.05
N LEU A 19 0.02 6.70 19.36
CA LEU A 19 -0.88 5.74 20.01
C LEU A 19 -2.34 5.91 19.54
N ALA A 20 -2.79 7.15 19.34
CA ALA A 20 -4.12 7.43 18.82
C ALA A 20 -4.27 6.92 17.38
N ASP A 21 -3.29 7.19 16.53
CA ASP A 21 -3.24 6.76 15.13
C ASP A 21 -3.22 5.22 15.01
N LEU A 22 -2.40 4.54 15.81
CA LEU A 22 -2.39 3.07 15.88
C LEU A 22 -3.76 2.50 16.25
N LYS A 23 -4.43 3.10 17.25
CA LYS A 23 -5.76 2.67 17.68
C LYS A 23 -6.81 2.88 16.59
N GLU A 24 -6.78 4.03 15.90
CA GLU A 24 -7.69 4.33 14.78
C GLU A 24 -7.51 3.32 13.64
N HIS A 25 -6.29 2.88 13.40
CA HIS A 25 -5.97 1.90 12.37
C HIS A 25 -6.17 0.43 12.80
N GLY A 26 -6.78 0.19 13.97
CA GLY A 26 -7.23 -1.12 14.42
C GLY A 26 -6.22 -1.93 15.23
N PHE A 27 -5.08 -1.34 15.65
CA PHE A 27 -4.18 -2.00 16.59
C PHE A 27 -4.75 -1.96 18.00
N GLY A 28 -5.05 -3.14 18.56
CA GLY A 28 -5.68 -3.29 19.86
C GLY A 28 -4.73 -3.05 21.05
N GLN A 29 -5.31 -2.89 22.25
CA GLN A 29 -4.52 -2.68 23.48
C GLN A 29 -3.56 -3.85 23.82
N GLY A 30 -3.83 -5.06 23.34
CA GLY A 30 -2.94 -6.21 23.51
C GLY A 30 -1.78 -6.28 22.51
N GLU A 31 -1.81 -5.44 21.47
CA GLU A 31 -0.80 -5.40 20.43
C GLU A 31 0.16 -4.23 20.57
N VAL A 32 -0.20 -3.22 21.36
CA VAL A 32 0.56 -1.98 21.53
C VAL A 32 1.00 -1.84 22.97
N TYR A 33 2.30 -1.70 23.19
CA TYR A 33 2.94 -1.49 24.48
C TYR A 33 3.68 -0.17 24.46
N ALA A 34 3.40 0.69 25.44
CA ALA A 34 4.09 1.96 25.60
C ALA A 34 4.82 1.99 26.96
N VAL A 35 6.09 2.35 26.92
CA VAL A 35 6.91 2.56 28.13
C VAL A 35 7.32 4.03 28.14
N SER A 36 6.75 4.77 29.09
CA SER A 36 7.04 6.19 29.31
C SER A 36 8.19 6.38 30.30
N PRO A 37 8.86 7.53 30.31
CA PRO A 37 9.92 7.81 31.28
C PRO A 37 9.37 7.76 32.70
N PRO A 38 10.11 7.16 33.63
CA PRO A 38 9.73 7.13 35.03
C PRO A 38 9.81 8.52 35.67
N PRO A 39 9.13 8.76 36.79
CA PRO A 39 9.26 10.02 37.51
C PRO A 39 10.72 10.27 37.94
N PRO A 40 11.12 11.54 38.06
CA PRO A 40 12.49 11.89 38.41
C PRO A 40 12.92 11.26 39.74
N GLY A 41 14.06 10.55 39.75
CA GLY A 41 14.60 9.85 40.90
C GLY A 41 14.43 8.32 40.87
N GLN A 42 13.71 7.74 39.93
CA GLN A 42 13.50 6.30 39.75
C GLN A 42 14.09 5.75 38.43
N ASN A 43 15.19 6.31 37.97
CA ASN A 43 15.82 5.92 36.72
C ASN A 43 16.65 4.62 36.82
N ASP A 44 16.06 3.54 37.34
CA ASP A 44 16.72 2.24 37.34
C ASP A 44 16.60 1.59 35.95
N LEU A 45 17.73 1.59 35.21
CA LEU A 45 17.84 1.02 33.87
C LEU A 45 17.47 -0.47 33.85
N SER A 46 17.69 -1.20 34.94
CA SER A 46 17.37 -2.62 34.99
C SER A 46 15.85 -2.84 35.00
N THR A 47 15.14 -2.04 35.77
CA THR A 47 13.68 -2.07 35.90
C THR A 47 13.03 -1.63 34.57
N LEU A 48 13.57 -0.59 33.94
CA LEU A 48 13.12 -0.13 32.61
C LEU A 48 13.35 -1.19 31.51
N ALA A 49 14.53 -1.81 31.50
CA ALA A 49 14.83 -2.87 30.55
C ALA A 49 13.92 -4.10 30.77
N ALA A 50 13.59 -4.44 32.01
CA ALA A 50 12.65 -5.49 32.32
C ALA A 50 11.23 -5.17 31.85
N ALA A 51 10.75 -3.92 32.03
CA ALA A 51 9.46 -3.47 31.57
C ALA A 51 9.38 -3.50 30.00
N ILE A 52 10.43 -3.07 29.34
CA ILE A 52 10.52 -3.12 27.88
C ILE A 52 10.54 -4.57 27.37
N ALA A 53 11.25 -5.46 28.06
CA ALA A 53 11.31 -6.88 27.69
C ALA A 53 9.96 -7.60 27.84
N GLN A 54 9.04 -7.13 28.69
CA GLN A 54 7.66 -7.62 28.78
C GLN A 54 6.89 -7.40 27.48
N GLY A 55 7.25 -6.36 26.70
CA GLY A 55 6.74 -6.13 25.35
C GLY A 55 7.40 -7.02 24.28
N ASN A 56 7.92 -8.20 24.61
CA ASN A 56 8.60 -9.13 23.68
C ASN A 56 9.78 -8.51 22.93
N VAL A 57 10.41 -7.50 23.46
CA VAL A 57 11.65 -6.93 22.94
C VAL A 57 12.83 -7.74 23.43
N LEU A 58 13.77 -8.09 22.54
CA LEU A 58 14.99 -8.81 22.90
C LEU A 58 15.74 -8.07 24.00
N LYS A 59 16.20 -8.78 25.04
CA LYS A 59 16.89 -8.20 26.22
C LYS A 59 18.05 -7.29 25.86
N ALA A 60 18.84 -7.64 24.83
CA ALA A 60 19.94 -6.81 24.35
C ALA A 60 19.44 -5.46 23.80
N LYS A 61 18.34 -5.46 23.05
CA LYS A 61 17.72 -4.25 22.53
C LYS A 61 17.01 -3.46 23.64
N ALA A 62 16.36 -4.15 24.58
CA ALA A 62 15.69 -3.53 25.72
C ALA A 62 16.64 -2.68 26.57
N ALA A 63 17.88 -3.12 26.77
CA ALA A 63 18.90 -2.35 27.48
C ALA A 63 19.26 -1.04 26.78
N ILE A 64 19.31 -1.03 25.43
CA ILE A 64 19.58 0.18 24.65
C ILE A 64 18.38 1.13 24.70
N TYR A 65 17.17 0.62 24.51
CA TYR A 65 15.94 1.42 24.60
C TYR A 65 15.75 2.01 26.00
N ALA A 66 16.10 1.27 27.06
CA ALA A 66 16.02 1.76 28.44
C ALA A 66 16.84 3.04 28.65
N GLN A 67 18.00 3.16 27.99
CA GLN A 67 18.80 4.39 28.04
C GLN A 67 18.08 5.58 27.38
N GLY A 68 17.37 5.35 26.28
CA GLY A 68 16.58 6.37 25.60
C GLY A 68 15.37 6.81 26.43
N VAL A 69 14.68 5.84 27.07
CA VAL A 69 13.55 6.12 27.94
C VAL A 69 14.01 6.84 29.22
N ALA A 70 15.14 6.47 29.80
CA ALA A 70 15.73 7.16 30.96
C ALA A 70 16.11 8.63 30.68
N LYS A 71 16.40 8.97 29.41
CA LYS A 71 16.64 10.34 28.94
C LYS A 71 15.36 11.15 28.71
N GLY A 72 14.20 10.59 29.00
CA GLY A 72 12.89 11.23 28.86
C GLY A 72 12.12 10.81 27.61
N GLY A 73 12.61 9.88 26.81
CA GLY A 73 11.91 9.36 25.66
C GLY A 73 10.79 8.40 26.02
N THR A 74 9.79 8.25 25.14
CA THR A 74 8.73 7.24 25.23
C THR A 74 8.96 6.17 24.18
N LEU A 75 9.02 4.90 24.59
CA LEU A 75 9.12 3.76 23.70
C LEU A 75 7.73 3.23 23.38
N ILE A 76 7.40 3.08 22.09
CA ILE A 76 6.21 2.37 21.64
C ILE A 76 6.65 1.11 20.90
N THR A 77 6.08 -0.03 21.33
CA THR A 77 6.29 -1.34 20.71
C THR A 77 4.97 -1.88 20.21
N VAL A 78 4.93 -2.33 18.98
CA VAL A 78 3.74 -2.89 18.33
C VAL A 78 4.01 -4.35 17.96
N HIS A 79 3.11 -5.23 18.34
CA HIS A 79 3.07 -6.62 17.90
C HIS A 79 2.14 -6.74 16.70
N ALA A 80 2.68 -6.49 15.53
CA ALA A 80 1.90 -6.54 14.31
C ALA A 80 1.58 -7.98 13.92
N PRO A 81 0.30 -8.33 13.68
CA PRO A 81 -0.08 -9.62 13.12
C PRO A 81 0.47 -9.78 11.70
N PHE A 82 0.39 -11.01 11.18
CA PHE A 82 0.88 -11.30 9.83
C PHE A 82 0.24 -10.38 8.78
N GLY A 83 1.08 -9.72 7.98
CA GLY A 83 0.66 -8.77 6.94
C GLY A 83 0.46 -7.33 7.42
N ALA A 84 0.37 -7.06 8.74
CA ALA A 84 0.15 -5.70 9.26
C ALA A 84 1.45 -4.97 9.64
N ALA A 85 2.61 -5.61 9.53
CA ALA A 85 3.89 -5.02 9.94
C ALA A 85 4.27 -3.77 9.15
N ALA A 86 4.04 -3.75 7.83
CA ALA A 86 4.31 -2.59 6.99
C ALA A 86 3.42 -1.40 7.38
N LYS A 87 2.14 -1.65 7.67
CA LYS A 87 1.19 -0.65 8.18
C LYS A 87 1.65 -0.08 9.51
N ALA A 88 1.98 -0.94 10.47
CA ALA A 88 2.47 -0.51 11.77
C ALA A 88 3.74 0.34 11.65
N THR A 89 4.70 -0.07 10.82
CA THR A 89 5.93 0.69 10.58
C THR A 89 5.64 2.06 9.97
N ALA A 90 4.76 2.14 8.96
CA ALA A 90 4.40 3.41 8.33
C ALA A 90 3.74 4.38 9.31
N ILE A 91 2.86 3.89 10.20
CA ILE A 91 2.24 4.71 11.24
C ILE A 91 3.29 5.19 12.24
N LEU A 92 4.12 4.29 12.74
CA LEU A 92 5.17 4.63 13.69
C LEU A 92 6.16 5.68 13.13
N ASP A 93 6.54 5.56 11.88
CA ASP A 93 7.53 6.45 11.25
C ASP A 93 6.96 7.84 10.91
N ARG A 94 5.62 8.03 10.85
CA ARG A 94 4.98 9.34 10.63
C ARG A 94 5.17 10.32 11.80
N HIS A 95 5.33 9.81 13.01
CA HIS A 95 5.36 10.61 14.25
C HIS A 95 6.77 10.96 14.72
N ASN A 96 7.71 11.16 13.79
CA ASN A 96 9.09 11.60 14.06
C ASN A 96 9.83 10.79 15.14
N PRO A 97 9.98 9.46 14.97
CA PRO A 97 10.75 8.67 15.90
C PRO A 97 12.21 9.14 15.92
N ILE A 98 12.81 9.17 17.09
CA ILE A 98 14.23 9.46 17.26
C ILE A 98 15.06 8.19 17.10
N ASP A 99 16.32 8.36 16.68
CA ASP A 99 17.25 7.24 16.58
C ASP A 99 17.52 6.68 17.97
N SER A 100 17.17 5.44 18.15
CA SER A 100 17.37 4.70 19.40
C SER A 100 18.75 4.06 19.52
N GLY A 101 19.57 4.10 18.46
CA GLY A 101 20.82 3.36 18.35
C GLY A 101 20.65 1.84 18.20
N VAL A 102 19.41 1.37 18.06
CA VAL A 102 19.10 -0.03 17.75
C VAL A 102 18.99 -0.17 16.24
N SER A 103 19.89 -0.95 15.65
CA SER A 103 19.78 -1.30 14.24
C SER A 103 18.52 -2.15 14.04
N ASP A 104 17.49 -1.55 13.42
CA ASP A 104 16.37 -2.32 12.90
C ASP A 104 16.83 -3.16 11.71
N PRO A 105 16.30 -4.37 11.53
CA PRO A 105 16.46 -5.04 10.26
C PRO A 105 15.97 -4.08 9.18
N ALA A 106 16.79 -3.89 8.15
CA ALA A 106 16.45 -3.03 7.03
C ALA A 106 15.22 -3.62 6.30
N TYR A 107 14.05 -3.33 6.84
CA TYR A 107 12.83 -3.49 6.04
C TYR A 107 12.88 -2.42 4.96
N PRO A 108 12.74 -2.77 3.69
CA PRO A 108 12.56 -1.76 2.67
C PRO A 108 11.43 -0.85 3.16
N ARG A 109 11.62 0.45 3.12
CA ARG A 109 10.59 1.44 3.45
C ARG A 109 9.49 1.28 2.42
N ILE A 110 8.55 0.39 2.71
CA ILE A 110 7.35 0.23 1.92
C ILE A 110 6.49 1.42 2.28
N THR A 111 6.24 2.27 1.32
CA THR A 111 5.17 3.26 1.43
C THR A 111 3.87 2.48 1.55
N TYR A 112 3.39 2.33 2.78
CA TYR A 112 2.14 1.64 3.04
C TYR A 112 0.99 2.56 2.62
N ASP A 113 0.14 2.06 1.74
CA ASP A 113 -1.07 2.73 1.31
C ASP A 113 -2.29 2.00 1.88
N ASP A 114 -3.05 2.68 2.74
CA ASP A 114 -4.26 2.14 3.37
C ASP A 114 -5.34 1.76 2.35
N ALA A 115 -5.37 2.44 1.20
CA ALA A 115 -6.29 2.14 0.12
C ALA A 115 -5.92 0.88 -0.68
N ALA A 116 -4.66 0.42 -0.57
CA ALA A 116 -4.16 -0.74 -1.28
C ALA A 116 -3.25 -1.62 -0.39
N PRO A 117 -3.77 -2.21 0.71
CA PRO A 117 -2.97 -2.90 1.73
C PRO A 117 -2.21 -4.11 1.20
N PHE A 118 -2.78 -4.90 0.30
CA PHE A 118 -2.11 -6.04 -0.31
C PHE A 118 -0.99 -5.62 -1.25
N SER A 119 -1.23 -4.62 -2.09
CA SER A 119 -0.23 -4.08 -3.01
C SER A 119 0.94 -3.47 -2.25
N SER A 120 0.67 -2.72 -1.19
CA SER A 120 1.69 -2.15 -0.32
C SER A 120 2.52 -3.23 0.38
N SER A 121 1.89 -4.29 0.86
CA SER A 121 2.59 -5.42 1.51
C SER A 121 3.49 -6.21 0.56
N LEU A 122 3.10 -6.32 -0.71
CA LEU A 122 3.82 -7.05 -1.75
C LEU A 122 4.73 -6.15 -2.60
N GLN A 123 4.77 -4.84 -2.33
CA GLN A 123 5.49 -3.82 -3.12
C GLN A 123 5.07 -3.80 -4.60
N ILE A 124 3.81 -4.10 -4.86
CA ILE A 124 3.24 -4.06 -6.20
C ILE A 124 2.57 -2.71 -6.39
N PRO A 125 2.75 -2.02 -7.52
CA PRO A 125 2.07 -0.76 -7.78
C PRO A 125 0.55 -0.94 -7.72
N ALA A 126 -0.12 -0.08 -6.94
CA ALA A 126 -1.56 -0.15 -6.75
C ALA A 126 -2.32 0.50 -7.91
N LEU A 127 -3.52 -0.02 -8.22
CA LEU A 127 -4.41 0.53 -9.24
C LEU A 127 -4.82 1.99 -8.99
N LEU A 128 -4.69 2.48 -7.74
CA LEU A 128 -4.99 3.88 -7.39
C LEU A 128 -3.87 4.84 -7.78
N SER A 129 -2.62 4.40 -7.71
CA SER A 129 -1.45 5.19 -8.14
C SER A 129 -1.08 4.92 -9.59
N ASP A 130 -1.35 3.72 -10.07
CA ASP A 130 -1.16 3.29 -11.45
C ASP A 130 -2.36 2.42 -11.86
N PRO A 131 -3.27 2.95 -12.68
CA PRO A 131 -4.47 2.22 -13.10
C PRO A 131 -4.17 1.02 -14.01
N ALA A 132 -2.96 0.91 -14.52
CA ALA A 132 -2.55 -0.16 -15.41
C ALA A 132 -1.14 -0.69 -15.08
N PRO A 133 -0.88 -1.22 -13.87
CA PRO A 133 0.46 -1.53 -13.38
C PRO A 133 1.22 -2.55 -14.24
N LEU A 134 0.53 -3.49 -14.85
CA LEU A 134 1.17 -4.45 -15.77
C LEU A 134 1.58 -3.79 -17.08
N SER A 135 0.76 -2.89 -17.60
CA SER A 135 1.09 -2.14 -18.83
C SER A 135 2.26 -1.20 -18.59
N SER A 136 2.29 -0.51 -17.45
CA SER A 136 3.40 0.36 -17.07
C SER A 136 4.70 -0.43 -16.87
N PHE A 137 4.62 -1.62 -16.24
CA PHE A 137 5.77 -2.50 -16.05
C PHE A 137 6.37 -2.97 -17.38
N TRP A 138 5.54 -3.32 -18.36
CA TRP A 138 5.98 -3.76 -19.69
C TRP A 138 6.04 -2.64 -20.71
N ASN A 139 5.84 -1.38 -20.30
CA ASN A 139 5.83 -0.21 -21.18
C ASN A 139 4.85 -0.35 -22.37
N MET A 140 3.67 -0.94 -22.08
CA MET A 140 2.61 -1.12 -23.07
C MET A 140 1.62 0.05 -23.01
N PRO A 141 1.10 0.52 -24.16
CA PRO A 141 0.09 1.57 -24.17
C PRO A 141 -1.21 1.13 -23.49
N VAL A 142 -1.85 2.01 -22.74
CA VAL A 142 -3.10 1.77 -22.03
C VAL A 142 -4.27 2.57 -22.62
N LEU A 143 -5.50 2.13 -22.33
CA LEU A 143 -6.74 2.79 -22.82
C LEU A 143 -6.86 4.25 -22.35
N THR A 144 -6.19 4.64 -21.27
CA THR A 144 -6.14 6.03 -20.79
C THR A 144 -5.31 6.95 -21.69
N GLU A 145 -4.35 6.40 -22.43
CA GLU A 145 -3.48 7.16 -23.34
C GLU A 145 -4.03 7.16 -24.77
N GLY A 146 -4.81 6.14 -25.12
CA GLY A 146 -5.46 6.02 -26.42
C GLY A 146 -6.75 5.23 -26.33
N ALA A 147 -7.72 5.55 -27.18
CA ALA A 147 -9.01 4.85 -27.21
C ALA A 147 -8.89 3.37 -27.64
N ALA A 148 -7.80 3.01 -28.29
CA ALA A 148 -7.56 1.66 -28.77
C ALA A 148 -6.04 1.34 -28.83
N PRO A 149 -5.36 1.22 -27.68
CA PRO A 149 -3.90 1.14 -27.59
C PRO A 149 -3.30 -0.07 -28.33
N LEU A 150 -3.99 -1.20 -28.34
CA LEU A 150 -3.53 -2.37 -29.08
C LEU A 150 -3.64 -2.16 -30.61
N SER A 151 -4.72 -1.54 -31.05
CA SER A 151 -4.89 -1.21 -32.47
C SER A 151 -3.85 -0.19 -32.94
N ASP A 152 -3.53 0.80 -32.08
CA ASP A 152 -2.49 1.78 -32.36
C ASP A 152 -1.11 1.13 -32.43
N ALA A 153 -0.81 0.23 -31.47
CA ALA A 153 0.45 -0.52 -31.44
C ALA A 153 0.66 -1.42 -32.68
N PHE A 154 -0.42 -1.98 -33.22
CA PHE A 154 -0.38 -2.84 -34.42
C PHE A 154 -0.76 -2.10 -35.70
N ALA A 155 -0.93 -0.78 -35.65
CA ALA A 155 -1.39 0.06 -36.78
C ALA A 155 -2.70 -0.45 -37.41
N MET A 156 -3.59 -1.04 -36.57
CA MET A 156 -4.88 -1.56 -37.04
C MET A 156 -5.97 -0.48 -36.94
N PRO A 157 -6.88 -0.38 -37.90
CA PRO A 157 -7.99 0.56 -37.82
C PRO A 157 -8.94 0.19 -36.69
N THR A 158 -9.34 1.16 -35.87
CA THR A 158 -10.22 0.97 -34.73
C THR A 158 -11.70 1.18 -35.09
N GLN A 159 -12.60 0.64 -34.26
CA GLN A 159 -14.04 0.88 -34.42
C GLN A 159 -14.45 2.34 -34.21
N SER A 160 -13.63 3.16 -33.53
CA SER A 160 -13.92 4.60 -33.38
C SER A 160 -13.67 5.39 -34.65
N SER A 161 -12.67 5.02 -35.42
CA SER A 161 -12.40 5.62 -36.78
C SER A 161 -13.04 4.82 -37.88
N ASN A 162 -13.19 3.52 -37.75
CA ASN A 162 -13.85 2.61 -38.65
C ASN A 162 -14.62 1.55 -37.88
N PRO A 163 -15.94 1.67 -37.73
CA PRO A 163 -16.74 0.77 -36.92
C PRO A 163 -16.75 -0.69 -37.37
N ALA A 164 -16.24 -0.97 -38.54
CA ALA A 164 -16.19 -2.32 -39.11
C ALA A 164 -14.92 -2.53 -39.93
N PRO A 165 -13.73 -2.59 -39.31
CA PRO A 165 -12.46 -2.63 -40.03
C PRO A 165 -12.30 -3.88 -40.89
N LEU A 166 -12.75 -5.04 -40.43
CA LEU A 166 -12.70 -6.27 -41.22
C LEU A 166 -13.64 -6.24 -42.43
N SER A 167 -14.86 -5.77 -42.21
CA SER A 167 -15.82 -5.64 -43.31
C SER A 167 -15.36 -4.61 -44.35
N SER A 168 -14.74 -3.52 -43.90
CA SER A 168 -14.16 -2.53 -44.80
C SER A 168 -12.97 -3.07 -45.58
N ALA A 169 -12.11 -3.89 -44.95
CA ALA A 169 -10.98 -4.51 -45.64
C ALA A 169 -11.40 -5.51 -46.72
N ILE A 170 -12.52 -6.20 -46.51
CA ILE A 170 -13.08 -7.21 -47.45
C ILE A 170 -14.10 -6.58 -48.40
N GLY A 171 -14.46 -5.30 -48.20
CA GLY A 171 -15.48 -4.62 -49.03
C GLY A 171 -16.92 -5.02 -48.71
N TRP A 172 -17.16 -5.62 -47.53
CA TRP A 172 -18.50 -6.04 -47.11
C TRP A 172 -19.29 -4.90 -46.49
N SER A 173 -20.62 -4.88 -46.76
CA SER A 173 -21.53 -3.95 -46.10
C SER A 173 -21.70 -4.25 -44.63
N THR A 174 -21.66 -3.22 -43.79
CA THR A 174 -21.82 -3.36 -42.35
C THR A 174 -23.24 -3.07 -41.90
N LEU A 175 -23.65 -3.65 -40.77
CA LEU A 175 -24.96 -3.42 -40.13
C LEU A 175 -25.21 -1.94 -39.75
N LEU A 176 -24.16 -1.15 -39.55
CA LEU A 176 -24.29 0.30 -39.27
C LEU A 176 -24.66 1.13 -40.46
N ARG A 177 -24.24 0.71 -41.68
CA ARG A 177 -24.61 1.35 -42.92
C ARG A 177 -25.79 0.68 -43.59
N ASN A 178 -25.90 -0.62 -43.42
CA ASN A 178 -26.97 -1.44 -43.98
C ASN A 178 -27.42 -2.44 -42.91
N PRO A 179 -28.58 -2.25 -42.28
CA PRO A 179 -29.07 -3.12 -41.20
C PRO A 179 -29.36 -4.57 -41.65
N ALA A 180 -29.41 -4.80 -42.95
CA ALA A 180 -29.66 -6.13 -43.51
C ALA A 180 -28.66 -6.43 -44.67
N PRO A 181 -27.36 -6.56 -44.38
CA PRO A 181 -26.32 -6.67 -45.43
C PRO A 181 -26.47 -7.92 -46.29
N LEU A 182 -26.84 -9.04 -45.70
CA LEU A 182 -27.06 -10.31 -46.42
C LEU A 182 -28.33 -10.24 -47.31
N SER A 183 -29.42 -9.69 -46.77
CA SER A 183 -30.64 -9.50 -47.54
C SER A 183 -30.43 -8.54 -48.70
N SER A 184 -29.65 -7.50 -48.52
CA SER A 184 -29.30 -6.59 -49.60
C SER A 184 -28.44 -7.22 -50.66
N LEU A 185 -27.48 -8.09 -50.25
CA LEU A 185 -26.62 -8.84 -51.15
C LEU A 185 -27.40 -9.83 -52.01
N PHE A 186 -28.33 -10.55 -51.40
CA PHE A 186 -29.18 -11.56 -52.08
C PHE A 186 -30.50 -10.99 -52.64
N LYS A 187 -30.72 -9.68 -52.53
CA LYS A 187 -31.95 -8.98 -52.99
C LYS A 187 -33.23 -9.59 -52.34
N ILE A 188 -33.12 -10.08 -51.12
CA ILE A 188 -34.26 -10.63 -50.36
C ILE A 188 -35.01 -9.45 -49.71
N PRO A 189 -36.33 -9.37 -49.83
CA PRO A 189 -37.07 -8.32 -49.15
C PRO A 189 -36.98 -8.47 -47.63
N VAL A 190 -36.67 -7.36 -46.93
CA VAL A 190 -36.67 -7.32 -45.46
C VAL A 190 -37.97 -6.71 -44.94
N LEU A 191 -38.55 -7.35 -43.95
CA LEU A 191 -39.71 -6.79 -43.24
C LEU A 191 -39.25 -5.53 -42.47
N ARG A 192 -39.71 -4.38 -42.91
CA ARG A 192 -39.63 -3.15 -42.13
C ARG A 192 -40.93 -3.03 -41.32
N SER A 193 -40.81 -2.99 -39.99
CA SER A 193 -41.86 -2.51 -39.12
C SER A 193 -41.92 -1.00 -39.13
#